data_a307c047cdf4f7fc73fdb1f03a30f68f
#
_entry.id   a307c047cdf4f7fc73fdb1f03a30f68f
#
_cell.length_a   1.000
_cell.length_b   1.000
_cell.length_c   1.000
_cell.angle_alpha   90.00
_cell.angle_beta   90.00
_cell.angle_gamma   90.00
#
_symmetry.space_group_name_H-M   'P 1'
#
loop_
_entity.id
_entity.type
_entity.pdbx_description
1 polymer ?
#
loop_
_entity_poly.entity_id
_entity_poly.type
_entity_poly.pdbx_seq_one_letter_code
_entity_poly.pdbx_strand_id
1 'polypeptide(L)'
;MSKFALTLATLTATVALLGAEVQACTRAVYHGPDGRNITGRNMDFKDPMVSNFWVFPRGMKRNGASGSRSIEWTSKFGSLAVSGYDMSTVDGMNEAGLNASLLWLNATQFPEDDGKTPRMSLSIWAQFYLDQFATVSEAVEHARSNPVQVVSGEVPGRPGSLAPLHLTLSDASGDSAVLEWIGAKLIIHHDRKYQVVTNDPPYDNPLAN
;
A
#
# COMPACT_ATOMS: atom_id res chain seq x y z
N MET A 1 31.60 -69.22 5.12
CA MET A 1 31.19 -68.41 3.93
C MET A 1 30.07 -67.48 4.41
N SER A 2 30.41 -66.31 4.79
CA SER A 2 29.52 -65.29 5.36
C SER A 2 28.84 -64.48 4.26
N LYS A 3 27.52 -64.49 4.23
CA LYS A 3 26.73 -63.67 3.30
C LYS A 3 26.55 -62.27 3.92
N PHE A 4 27.25 -61.27 3.43
CA PHE A 4 26.97 -59.88 3.75
C PHE A 4 25.70 -59.48 2.99
N ALA A 5 24.61 -59.28 3.73
CA ALA A 5 23.41 -58.65 3.22
C ALA A 5 23.59 -57.10 3.32
N LEU A 6 23.75 -56.49 2.15
CA LEU A 6 23.84 -55.04 2.01
C LEU A 6 22.41 -54.49 2.05
N THR A 7 22.00 -53.97 3.24
CA THR A 7 20.71 -53.30 3.39
C THR A 7 20.87 -51.86 2.92
N LEU A 8 20.40 -51.57 1.71
CA LEU A 8 20.35 -50.23 1.15
C LEU A 8 19.21 -49.48 1.82
N ALA A 9 19.52 -48.71 2.86
CA ALA A 9 18.55 -47.79 3.47
C ALA A 9 18.34 -46.61 2.53
N THR A 10 17.29 -46.65 1.75
CA THR A 10 16.79 -45.49 1.00
C THR A 10 16.25 -44.46 1.99
N LEU A 11 17.08 -43.48 2.32
CA LEU A 11 16.69 -42.29 3.07
C LEU A 11 15.85 -41.41 2.13
N THR A 12 14.54 -41.62 2.14
CA THR A 12 13.61 -40.73 1.47
C THR A 12 13.55 -39.42 2.30
N ALA A 13 14.42 -38.47 1.94
CA ALA A 13 14.31 -37.12 2.43
C ALA A 13 13.02 -36.52 1.83
N THR A 14 11.91 -36.66 2.56
CA THR A 14 10.71 -35.86 2.31
C THR A 14 11.07 -34.42 2.66
N VAL A 15 11.52 -33.66 1.67
CA VAL A 15 11.56 -32.20 1.77
C VAL A 15 10.11 -31.78 1.87
N ALA A 16 9.62 -31.63 3.09
CA ALA A 16 8.42 -30.85 3.34
C ALA A 16 8.79 -29.42 2.92
N LEU A 17 8.46 -29.09 1.68
CA LEU A 17 8.24 -27.71 1.28
C LEU A 17 7.10 -27.22 2.14
N LEU A 18 7.43 -26.75 3.36
CA LEU A 18 6.61 -25.83 4.07
C LEU A 18 6.58 -24.61 3.15
N GLY A 19 5.61 -24.60 2.24
CA GLY A 19 5.23 -23.40 1.53
C GLY A 19 4.83 -22.41 2.60
N ALA A 20 5.77 -21.57 3.03
CA ALA A 20 5.39 -20.34 3.69
C ALA A 20 4.42 -19.69 2.68
N GLU A 21 3.16 -19.61 3.03
CA GLU A 21 2.21 -18.81 2.27
C GLU A 21 2.80 -17.41 2.26
N VAL A 22 3.42 -17.06 1.14
CA VAL A 22 3.94 -15.71 0.92
C VAL A 22 2.69 -14.86 0.71
N GLN A 23 2.16 -14.32 1.80
CA GLN A 23 1.09 -13.36 1.76
C GLN A 23 1.68 -12.05 1.24
N ALA A 24 1.63 -11.87 -0.05
CA ALA A 24 2.17 -10.69 -0.72
C ALA A 24 1.07 -9.99 -1.49
N CYS A 25 0.69 -8.80 -1.03
CA CYS A 25 -0.07 -7.90 -1.89
C CYS A 25 0.78 -7.56 -3.12
N THR A 26 0.13 -7.39 -4.25
CA THR A 26 0.78 -6.93 -5.48
C THR A 26 -0.13 -5.92 -6.16
N ARG A 27 0.43 -4.80 -6.59
CA ARG A 27 -0.21 -3.87 -7.52
C ARG A 27 0.57 -3.90 -8.84
N ALA A 28 -0.14 -4.02 -9.96
CA ALA A 28 0.44 -3.96 -11.30
C ALA A 28 -0.30 -2.96 -12.17
N VAL A 29 0.45 -2.20 -12.96
CA VAL A 29 -0.07 -1.31 -14.01
C VAL A 29 0.27 -1.92 -15.36
N TYR A 30 -0.75 -2.27 -16.13
CA TYR A 30 -0.61 -2.75 -17.50
C TYR A 30 -0.79 -1.59 -18.48
N HIS A 31 0.17 -1.41 -19.35
CA HIS A 31 0.10 -0.45 -20.45
C HIS A 31 -0.35 -1.17 -21.73
N GLY A 32 -1.60 -0.96 -22.11
CA GLY A 32 -2.18 -1.54 -23.32
C GLY A 32 -1.66 -0.87 -24.61
N PRO A 33 -1.68 -1.59 -25.74
CA PRO A 33 -1.19 -1.09 -27.03
C PRO A 33 -2.03 0.05 -27.60
N ASP A 34 -3.24 0.21 -27.11
CA ASP A 34 -4.22 1.25 -27.52
C ASP A 34 -4.20 2.48 -26.59
N GLY A 35 -3.19 2.58 -25.70
CA GLY A 35 -3.05 3.67 -24.75
C GLY A 35 -3.89 3.53 -23.48
N ARG A 36 -4.73 2.47 -23.38
CA ARG A 36 -5.44 2.18 -22.13
C ARG A 36 -4.47 1.67 -21.06
N ASN A 37 -4.61 2.18 -19.86
CA ASN A 37 -3.84 1.72 -18.70
C ASN A 37 -4.80 1.03 -17.72
N ILE A 38 -4.41 -0.13 -17.23
CA ILE A 38 -5.21 -0.93 -16.30
C ILE A 38 -4.38 -1.17 -15.05
N THR A 39 -4.90 -0.73 -13.91
CA THR A 39 -4.32 -1.06 -12.61
C THR A 39 -5.07 -2.25 -12.03
N GLY A 40 -4.33 -3.30 -11.72
CA GLY A 40 -4.82 -4.48 -11.02
C GLY A 40 -4.13 -4.63 -9.67
N ARG A 41 -4.85 -5.16 -8.69
CA ARG A 41 -4.30 -5.43 -7.37
C ARG A 41 -4.91 -6.68 -6.76
N ASN A 42 -4.06 -7.49 -6.09
CA ASN A 42 -4.50 -8.46 -5.09
C ASN A 42 -4.14 -7.98 -3.68
N MET A 43 -4.91 -8.38 -2.70
CA MET A 43 -4.67 -8.08 -1.29
C MET A 43 -4.72 -9.37 -0.50
N ASP A 44 -3.52 -9.90 -0.19
CA ASP A 44 -3.36 -11.12 0.58
C ASP A 44 -3.03 -10.77 2.03
N PHE A 45 -3.92 -11.10 2.92
CA PHE A 45 -3.73 -10.89 4.35
C PHE A 45 -4.26 -12.10 5.13
N LYS A 46 -3.52 -12.52 6.15
CA LYS A 46 -3.82 -13.77 6.87
C LYS A 46 -5.10 -13.74 7.70
N ASP A 47 -5.60 -12.56 8.04
CA ASP A 47 -6.84 -12.40 8.80
C ASP A 47 -7.95 -11.84 7.91
N PRO A 48 -9.20 -12.24 8.09
CA PRO A 48 -10.33 -11.66 7.37
C PRO A 48 -10.42 -10.15 7.62
N MET A 49 -10.32 -9.35 6.55
CA MET A 49 -10.35 -7.89 6.65
C MET A 49 -11.74 -7.30 6.53
N VAL A 50 -12.77 -8.11 6.30
CA VAL A 50 -14.18 -7.68 6.12
C VAL A 50 -14.27 -6.46 5.20
N SER A 51 -13.77 -6.62 3.96
CA SER A 51 -13.68 -5.51 3.00
C SER A 51 -15.05 -5.21 2.40
N ASN A 52 -15.39 -3.93 2.34
CA ASN A 52 -16.59 -3.41 1.69
C ASN A 52 -16.22 -2.41 0.61
N PHE A 53 -17.12 -2.22 -0.36
CA PHE A 53 -17.05 -1.12 -1.31
C PHE A 53 -17.80 0.09 -0.81
N TRP A 54 -17.17 1.25 -0.89
CA TRP A 54 -17.75 2.53 -0.50
C TRP A 54 -17.71 3.51 -1.68
N VAL A 55 -18.82 4.15 -1.93
CA VAL A 55 -18.89 5.26 -2.90
C VAL A 55 -18.88 6.57 -2.11
N PHE A 56 -17.86 7.37 -2.32
CA PHE A 56 -17.72 8.68 -1.70
C PHE A 56 -17.97 9.77 -2.73
N PRO A 57 -18.99 10.64 -2.52
CA PRO A 57 -19.22 11.74 -3.44
C PRO A 57 -18.21 12.87 -3.26
N ARG A 58 -18.03 13.68 -4.30
CA ARG A 58 -17.32 14.96 -4.17
C ARG A 58 -18.02 15.90 -3.18
N GLY A 59 -17.29 16.87 -2.63
CA GLY A 59 -17.83 17.85 -1.69
C GLY A 59 -17.90 17.37 -0.24
N MET A 60 -17.48 16.16 0.08
CA MET A 60 -17.42 15.69 1.47
C MET A 60 -16.33 16.43 2.25
N LYS A 61 -16.70 16.98 3.40
CA LYS A 61 -15.73 17.51 4.37
C LYS A 61 -15.08 16.35 5.12
N ARG A 62 -13.77 16.36 5.20
CA ARG A 62 -12.97 15.32 5.88
C ARG A 62 -11.90 15.92 6.76
N ASN A 63 -11.40 15.13 7.68
CA ASN A 63 -10.20 15.42 8.45
C ASN A 63 -9.27 14.23 8.48
N GLY A 64 -8.02 14.47 8.84
CA GLY A 64 -6.96 13.46 8.88
C GLY A 64 -7.08 12.44 10.00
N ALA A 65 -8.10 12.45 10.84
CA ALA A 65 -8.37 11.50 11.93
C ALA A 65 -7.15 11.25 12.87
N SER A 66 -6.36 12.31 13.15
CA SER A 66 -5.11 12.23 13.92
C SER A 66 -5.03 13.22 15.10
N GLY A 67 -6.18 13.70 15.59
CA GLY A 67 -6.27 14.61 16.74
C GLY A 67 -6.15 16.08 16.36
N SER A 68 -5.61 16.91 17.26
CA SER A 68 -5.68 18.40 17.19
C SER A 68 -4.89 19.01 16.01
N ARG A 69 -3.97 18.28 15.39
CA ARG A 69 -3.21 18.73 14.22
C ARG A 69 -3.59 17.97 12.95
N SER A 70 -4.78 17.37 12.95
CA SER A 70 -5.32 16.76 11.73
C SER A 70 -5.44 17.78 10.62
N ILE A 71 -5.00 17.42 9.42
CA ILE A 71 -5.34 18.19 8.22
C ILE A 71 -6.84 18.10 7.96
N GLU A 72 -7.39 19.13 7.33
CA GLU A 72 -8.79 19.17 6.91
C GLU A 72 -8.87 19.46 5.42
N TRP A 73 -9.83 18.84 4.72
CA TRP A 73 -10.07 19.09 3.31
C TRP A 73 -11.52 18.86 2.92
N THR A 74 -11.85 19.28 1.72
CA THR A 74 -13.10 18.93 1.05
C THR A 74 -12.76 18.13 -0.18
N SER A 75 -13.41 16.97 -0.39
CA SER A 75 -13.19 16.10 -1.56
C SER A 75 -13.47 16.85 -2.86
N LYS A 76 -12.48 16.96 -3.72
CA LYS A 76 -12.63 17.51 -5.08
C LYS A 76 -13.23 16.49 -6.04
N PHE A 77 -12.92 15.21 -5.81
CA PHE A 77 -13.34 14.10 -6.64
C PHE A 77 -14.19 13.11 -5.85
N GLY A 78 -15.17 12.51 -6.54
CA GLY A 78 -15.84 11.31 -6.06
C GLY A 78 -14.95 10.09 -6.27
N SER A 79 -15.11 9.07 -5.44
CA SER A 79 -14.30 7.86 -5.50
C SER A 79 -15.09 6.60 -5.16
N LEU A 80 -14.65 5.46 -5.74
CA LEU A 80 -14.99 4.13 -5.28
C LEU A 80 -13.81 3.60 -4.50
N ALA A 81 -14.02 3.26 -3.24
CA ALA A 81 -12.98 2.79 -2.33
C ALA A 81 -13.29 1.39 -1.81
N VAL A 82 -12.23 0.63 -1.53
CA VAL A 82 -12.29 -0.64 -0.80
C VAL A 82 -11.82 -0.39 0.62
N SER A 83 -12.64 -0.77 1.60
CA SER A 83 -12.25 -0.66 3.00
C SER A 83 -11.51 -1.89 3.50
N GLY A 84 -10.57 -1.67 4.41
CA GLY A 84 -10.03 -2.71 5.29
C GLY A 84 -10.63 -2.53 6.69
N TYR A 85 -11.16 -3.62 7.26
CA TYR A 85 -11.85 -3.63 8.55
C TYR A 85 -13.01 -2.61 8.65
N ASP A 86 -13.55 -2.23 7.52
CA ASP A 86 -14.58 -1.20 7.37
C ASP A 86 -14.23 0.17 7.99
N MET A 87 -12.95 0.47 8.14
CA MET A 87 -12.44 1.68 8.80
C MET A 87 -11.29 2.37 8.07
N SER A 88 -10.63 1.71 7.13
CA SER A 88 -9.49 2.26 6.38
C SER A 88 -9.73 2.13 4.89
N THR A 89 -9.45 3.17 4.11
CA THR A 89 -9.36 3.05 2.65
C THR A 89 -8.04 2.36 2.31
N VAL A 90 -8.11 1.11 1.84
CA VAL A 90 -6.93 0.32 1.49
C VAL A 90 -6.67 0.25 -0.02
N ASP A 91 -7.70 0.53 -0.81
CA ASP A 91 -7.64 0.62 -2.26
C ASP A 91 -8.76 1.53 -2.77
N GLY A 92 -8.63 2.04 -3.97
CA GLY A 92 -9.70 2.79 -4.61
C GLY A 92 -9.27 3.51 -5.87
N MET A 93 -10.28 4.04 -6.55
CA MET A 93 -10.10 4.88 -7.73
C MET A 93 -11.09 6.05 -7.68
N ASN A 94 -10.61 7.23 -8.05
CA ASN A 94 -11.49 8.39 -8.19
C ASN A 94 -12.02 8.56 -9.62
N GLU A 95 -12.96 9.45 -9.78
CA GLU A 95 -13.62 9.72 -11.07
C GLU A 95 -12.70 10.35 -12.14
N ALA A 96 -11.51 10.86 -11.74
CA ALA A 96 -10.48 11.31 -12.68
C ALA A 96 -9.55 10.17 -13.16
N GLY A 97 -9.69 8.97 -12.57
CA GLY A 97 -8.87 7.80 -12.91
C GLY A 97 -7.59 7.66 -12.08
N LEU A 98 -7.41 8.45 -11.03
CA LEU A 98 -6.34 8.22 -10.06
C LEU A 98 -6.72 7.01 -9.20
N ASN A 99 -5.82 6.03 -9.13
CA ASN A 99 -5.87 4.88 -8.23
C ASN A 99 -4.88 5.07 -7.07
N ALA A 100 -5.28 4.64 -5.88
CA ALA A 100 -4.45 4.65 -4.68
C ALA A 100 -4.60 3.33 -3.92
N SER A 101 -3.48 2.65 -3.62
CA SER A 101 -3.48 1.35 -2.94
C SER A 101 -2.46 1.33 -1.82
N LEU A 102 -2.84 0.81 -0.64
CA LEU A 102 -1.95 0.55 0.48
C LEU A 102 -1.49 -0.91 0.44
N LEU A 103 -0.18 -1.14 0.51
CA LEU A 103 0.44 -2.45 0.60
C LEU A 103 1.29 -2.55 1.87
N TRP A 104 1.52 -3.77 2.34
CA TRP A 104 2.36 -4.01 3.50
C TRP A 104 3.84 -3.84 3.15
N LEU A 105 4.60 -3.15 3.99
CA LEU A 105 6.05 -3.00 3.86
C LEU A 105 6.70 -3.04 5.25
N ASN A 106 7.32 -4.15 5.60
CA ASN A 106 7.90 -4.32 6.95
C ASN A 106 8.97 -3.26 7.30
N ALA A 107 9.63 -2.70 6.30
CA ALA A 107 10.63 -1.66 6.48
C ALA A 107 10.05 -0.27 6.79
N THR A 108 8.72 -0.10 6.73
CA THR A 108 8.08 1.20 6.99
C THR A 108 8.35 1.67 8.42
N GLN A 109 8.84 2.90 8.53
CA GLN A 109 9.07 3.60 9.79
C GLN A 109 8.50 5.01 9.67
N PHE A 110 7.30 5.22 10.22
CA PHE A 110 6.68 6.54 10.27
C PHE A 110 7.44 7.46 11.22
N PRO A 111 7.44 8.79 10.97
CA PRO A 111 8.11 9.74 11.84
C PRO A 111 7.40 9.82 13.20
N GLU A 112 8.19 10.07 14.24
CA GLU A 112 7.66 10.45 15.54
C GLU A 112 6.98 11.82 15.47
N ASP A 113 6.10 12.08 16.42
CA ASP A 113 5.41 13.36 16.54
C ASP A 113 6.38 14.50 16.88
N ASP A 114 6.60 15.43 15.97
CA ASP A 114 7.45 16.60 16.15
C ASP A 114 6.75 17.80 16.83
N GLY A 115 5.47 17.63 17.21
CA GLY A 115 4.67 18.65 17.88
C GLY A 115 4.18 19.80 16.97
N LYS A 116 4.55 19.86 15.70
CA LYS A 116 4.26 21.01 14.79
C LYS A 116 3.72 20.63 13.41
N THR A 117 4.24 19.58 12.78
CA THR A 117 3.83 19.18 11.43
C THR A 117 2.37 18.71 11.42
N PRO A 118 1.56 19.12 10.43
CA PRO A 118 0.22 18.57 10.25
C PRO A 118 0.22 17.06 10.11
N ARG A 119 -0.86 16.39 10.52
CA ARG A 119 -0.92 14.94 10.62
C ARG A 119 -2.16 14.37 9.94
N MET A 120 -2.03 13.13 9.48
CA MET A 120 -3.16 12.30 9.10
C MET A 120 -2.97 10.86 9.56
N SER A 121 -4.07 10.17 9.85
CA SER A 121 -4.07 8.74 10.12
C SER A 121 -3.76 7.96 8.85
N LEU A 122 -3.06 6.84 9.01
CA LEU A 122 -2.83 5.87 7.95
C LEU A 122 -4.15 5.38 7.32
N SER A 123 -5.22 5.28 8.11
CA SER A 123 -6.54 4.82 7.65
C SER A 123 -7.18 5.69 6.58
N ILE A 124 -6.79 6.97 6.51
CA ILE A 124 -7.34 7.93 5.55
C ILE A 124 -6.30 8.38 4.51
N TRP A 125 -5.07 7.86 4.57
CA TRP A 125 -3.96 8.29 3.72
C TRP A 125 -4.25 8.09 2.23
N ALA A 126 -4.68 6.90 1.82
CA ALA A 126 -5.07 6.65 0.42
C ALA A 126 -6.28 7.51 0.01
N GLN A 127 -7.28 7.66 0.89
CA GLN A 127 -8.47 8.46 0.61
C GLN A 127 -8.15 9.93 0.37
N PHE A 128 -7.18 10.51 1.09
CA PHE A 128 -6.74 11.88 0.88
C PHE A 128 -6.28 12.12 -0.56
N TYR A 129 -5.50 11.20 -1.12
CA TYR A 129 -5.04 11.30 -2.50
C TYR A 129 -6.20 11.14 -3.50
N LEU A 130 -7.09 10.19 -3.27
CA LEU A 130 -8.29 10.01 -4.11
C LEU A 130 -9.20 11.25 -4.09
N ASP A 131 -9.31 11.91 -2.95
CA ASP A 131 -10.15 13.09 -2.78
C ASP A 131 -9.58 14.35 -3.46
N GLN A 132 -8.25 14.49 -3.54
CA GLN A 132 -7.61 15.77 -3.82
C GLN A 132 -6.98 15.90 -5.19
N PHE A 133 -6.56 14.78 -5.84
CA PHE A 133 -5.73 14.83 -7.04
C PHE A 133 -6.34 14.07 -8.20
N ALA A 134 -6.16 14.59 -9.42
CA ALA A 134 -6.56 13.92 -10.66
C ALA A 134 -5.44 13.03 -11.20
N THR A 135 -4.18 13.38 -10.95
CA THR A 135 -3.02 12.73 -11.55
C THR A 135 -1.97 12.36 -10.50
N VAL A 136 -1.12 11.39 -10.84
CA VAL A 136 0.04 11.01 -10.02
C VAL A 136 1.00 12.20 -9.88
N SER A 137 1.23 12.95 -10.95
CA SER A 137 2.14 14.12 -10.92
C SER A 137 1.68 15.17 -9.91
N GLU A 138 0.40 15.55 -9.89
CA GLU A 138 -0.17 16.50 -8.91
C GLU A 138 0.00 15.97 -7.48
N ALA A 139 -0.29 14.68 -7.26
CA ALA A 139 -0.17 14.03 -5.97
C ALA A 139 1.27 14.04 -5.44
N VAL A 140 2.24 13.73 -6.31
CA VAL A 140 3.67 13.71 -5.98
C VAL A 140 4.21 15.12 -5.70
N GLU A 141 3.82 16.10 -6.49
CA GLU A 141 4.20 17.50 -6.27
C GLU A 141 3.68 17.99 -4.91
N HIS A 142 2.43 17.68 -4.60
CA HIS A 142 1.85 18.01 -3.30
C HIS A 142 2.62 17.33 -2.15
N ALA A 143 2.90 16.03 -2.26
CA ALA A 143 3.60 15.29 -1.21
C ALA A 143 5.01 15.84 -0.92
N ARG A 144 5.70 16.35 -1.94
CA ARG A 144 7.02 16.96 -1.81
C ARG A 144 6.97 18.36 -1.19
N SER A 145 5.94 19.14 -1.51
CA SER A 145 5.82 20.55 -1.14
C SER A 145 5.08 20.77 0.19
N ASN A 146 4.26 19.83 0.59
CA ASN A 146 3.36 19.95 1.76
C ASN A 146 3.56 18.77 2.70
N PRO A 147 4.57 18.80 3.58
CA PRO A 147 4.85 17.70 4.49
C PRO A 147 3.69 17.48 5.45
N VAL A 148 3.20 16.25 5.49
CA VAL A 148 2.19 15.77 6.44
C VAL A 148 2.71 14.48 7.05
N GLN A 149 2.69 14.36 8.38
CA GLN A 149 3.07 13.14 9.06
C GLN A 149 1.93 12.13 9.01
N VAL A 150 2.21 10.94 8.49
CA VAL A 150 1.28 9.81 8.57
C VAL A 150 1.45 9.12 9.90
N VAL A 151 0.33 8.92 10.59
CA VAL A 151 0.27 8.25 11.89
C VAL A 151 -0.29 6.86 11.71
N SER A 152 0.51 5.85 12.01
CA SER A 152 0.05 4.47 11.98
C SER A 152 -0.93 4.19 13.13
N GLY A 153 -1.78 3.19 12.93
CA GLY A 153 -2.67 2.64 13.92
C GLY A 153 -2.39 1.15 14.13
N GLU A 154 -2.92 0.61 15.21
CA GLU A 154 -2.87 -0.83 15.45
C GLU A 154 -3.72 -1.57 14.43
N VAL A 155 -3.22 -2.72 13.99
CA VAL A 155 -3.99 -3.66 13.16
C VAL A 155 -5.14 -4.21 14.00
N PRO A 156 -6.39 -4.13 13.57
CA PRO A 156 -7.52 -4.67 14.30
C PRO A 156 -7.31 -6.15 14.66
N GLY A 157 -7.56 -6.48 15.91
CA GLY A 157 -7.34 -7.82 16.45
C GLY A 157 -5.88 -8.15 16.81
N ARG A 158 -4.93 -7.21 16.68
CA ARG A 158 -3.51 -7.40 17.00
C ARG A 158 -2.96 -6.26 17.88
N PRO A 159 -3.29 -6.23 19.17
CA PRO A 159 -2.80 -5.20 20.08
C PRO A 159 -1.27 -5.06 20.03
N GLY A 160 -0.78 -3.83 19.98
CA GLY A 160 0.65 -3.52 19.91
C GLY A 160 1.28 -3.68 18.51
N SER A 161 0.55 -4.18 17.51
CA SER A 161 1.04 -4.32 16.13
C SER A 161 0.59 -3.13 15.28
N LEU A 162 1.50 -2.20 15.02
CA LEU A 162 1.24 -1.09 14.10
C LEU A 162 1.28 -1.58 12.65
N ALA A 163 0.44 -0.99 11.79
CA ALA A 163 0.40 -1.31 10.38
C ALA A 163 1.54 -0.61 9.61
N PRO A 164 2.55 -1.33 9.12
CA PRO A 164 3.64 -0.75 8.34
C PRO A 164 3.27 -0.80 6.85
N LEU A 165 2.58 0.23 6.37
CA LEU A 165 2.12 0.28 4.98
C LEU A 165 2.89 1.32 4.17
N HIS A 166 3.00 1.08 2.86
CA HIS A 166 3.37 2.06 1.87
C HIS A 166 2.21 2.33 0.91
N LEU A 167 2.24 3.47 0.22
CA LEU A 167 1.20 3.89 -0.70
C LEU A 167 1.69 3.81 -2.13
N THR A 168 0.89 3.24 -3.01
CA THR A 168 1.12 3.28 -4.45
C THR A 168 0.04 4.09 -5.15
N LEU A 169 0.42 4.85 -6.15
CA LEU A 169 -0.46 5.64 -6.99
C LEU A 169 -0.28 5.25 -8.46
N SER A 170 -1.35 5.28 -9.23
CA SER A 170 -1.32 5.22 -10.70
C SER A 170 -2.49 6.01 -11.27
N ASP A 171 -2.38 6.46 -12.52
CA ASP A 171 -3.44 7.24 -13.16
C ASP A 171 -3.75 6.80 -14.59
N ALA A 172 -4.73 7.44 -15.22
CA ALA A 172 -5.20 7.13 -16.55
C ALA A 172 -4.12 7.31 -17.63
N SER A 173 -3.09 8.14 -17.40
CA SER A 173 -1.93 8.28 -18.30
C SER A 173 -0.96 7.10 -18.24
N GLY A 174 -1.09 6.26 -17.20
CA GLY A 174 -0.18 5.18 -16.86
C GLY A 174 1.03 5.65 -16.03
N ASP A 175 1.01 6.88 -15.55
CA ASP A 175 2.01 7.36 -14.59
C ASP A 175 1.86 6.63 -13.26
N SER A 176 2.96 6.48 -12.51
CA SER A 176 3.00 5.66 -11.31
C SER A 176 3.95 6.23 -10.26
N ALA A 177 3.55 6.14 -9.00
CA ALA A 177 4.41 6.50 -7.88
C ALA A 177 4.27 5.50 -6.73
N VAL A 178 5.36 5.37 -5.95
CA VAL A 178 5.43 4.63 -4.69
C VAL A 178 5.92 5.58 -3.61
N LEU A 179 5.18 5.68 -2.52
CA LEU A 179 5.46 6.55 -1.39
C LEU A 179 5.76 5.68 -0.17
N GLU A 180 6.99 5.70 0.30
CA GLU A 180 7.51 4.86 1.37
C GLU A 180 8.08 5.70 2.51
N TRP A 181 7.78 5.33 3.74
CA TRP A 181 8.40 5.92 4.93
C TRP A 181 9.57 5.05 5.37
N ILE A 182 10.80 5.43 5.01
CA ILE A 182 12.02 4.69 5.34
C ILE A 182 12.90 5.54 6.26
N GLY A 183 13.23 5.02 7.44
CA GLY A 183 13.98 5.77 8.43
C GLY A 183 13.33 7.10 8.81
N ALA A 184 12.00 7.11 8.96
CA ALA A 184 11.18 8.29 9.26
C ALA A 184 11.21 9.40 8.18
N LYS A 185 11.65 9.07 6.97
CA LYS A 185 11.66 10.00 5.81
C LYS A 185 10.75 9.47 4.72
N LEU A 186 9.99 10.38 4.12
CA LEU A 186 9.17 10.05 2.95
C LEU A 186 10.06 9.94 1.71
N ILE A 187 10.17 8.75 1.16
CA ILE A 187 10.83 8.46 -0.12
C ILE A 187 9.75 8.33 -1.19
N ILE A 188 9.93 9.00 -2.30
CA ILE A 188 8.96 9.01 -3.42
C ILE A 188 9.66 8.55 -4.69
N HIS A 189 9.27 7.38 -5.17
CA HIS A 189 9.63 6.86 -6.48
C HIS A 189 8.53 7.27 -7.46
N HIS A 190 8.88 8.03 -8.50
CA HIS A 190 7.90 8.55 -9.46
C HIS A 190 8.42 8.40 -10.89
N ASP A 191 7.84 7.47 -11.61
CA ASP A 191 8.11 7.21 -13.02
C ASP A 191 7.07 6.21 -13.56
N ARG A 192 6.67 6.36 -14.81
CA ARG A 192 5.79 5.41 -15.53
C ARG A 192 6.34 3.97 -15.56
N LYS A 193 7.65 3.77 -15.43
CA LYS A 193 8.27 2.44 -15.38
C LYS A 193 7.97 1.65 -14.10
N TYR A 194 7.48 2.29 -13.03
CA TYR A 194 7.18 1.63 -11.75
C TYR A 194 5.84 0.90 -11.82
N GLN A 195 5.80 -0.16 -12.64
CA GLN A 195 4.57 -0.88 -12.99
C GLN A 195 4.15 -1.91 -11.94
N VAL A 196 5.10 -2.54 -11.25
CA VAL A 196 4.82 -3.60 -10.28
C VAL A 196 5.36 -3.21 -8.92
N VAL A 197 4.54 -3.35 -7.89
CA VAL A 197 4.89 -3.11 -6.49
C VAL A 197 4.34 -4.24 -5.65
N THR A 198 5.19 -4.80 -4.80
CA THR A 198 4.86 -5.87 -3.85
C THR A 198 5.01 -5.38 -2.41
N ASN A 199 4.87 -6.25 -1.42
CA ASN A 199 5.01 -5.89 -0.02
C ASN A 199 6.45 -5.51 0.35
N ASP A 200 7.39 -6.42 0.15
CA ASP A 200 8.79 -6.26 0.54
C ASP A 200 9.70 -6.69 -0.62
N PRO A 201 10.92 -6.18 -0.65
CA PRO A 201 11.57 -5.14 0.15
C PRO A 201 11.19 -3.71 -0.31
N PRO A 202 11.74 -2.64 0.33
CA PRO A 202 11.59 -1.27 -0.19
C PRO A 202 11.94 -1.15 -1.66
N TYR A 203 11.27 -0.29 -2.38
CA TYR A 203 11.29 -0.25 -3.84
C TYR A 203 12.68 -0.01 -4.46
N ASP A 204 13.57 0.72 -3.78
CA ASP A 204 14.96 0.96 -4.23
C ASP A 204 15.91 -0.24 -4.03
N ASN A 205 15.44 -1.34 -3.46
CA ASN A 205 16.32 -2.48 -3.26
C ASN A 205 16.53 -3.21 -4.61
N PRO A 206 17.78 -3.27 -5.14
CA PRO A 206 18.05 -3.89 -6.43
C PRO A 206 17.75 -5.41 -6.49
N LEU A 207 17.43 -6.04 -5.35
CA LEU A 207 17.00 -7.44 -5.27
C LEU A 207 15.46 -7.58 -5.39
N ALA A 208 14.72 -6.48 -5.49
CA ALA A 208 13.26 -6.48 -5.50
C ALA A 208 12.64 -6.49 -6.91
N ASN A 209 13.46 -6.27 -7.96
CA ASN A 209 12.99 -6.15 -9.35
C ASN A 209 13.81 -7.04 -10.28
#